data_7f76e6c385a0358e81173a4b2392c1d8
#
_entry.id   7f76e6c385a0358e81173a4b2392c1d8
#
_cell.length_a   1.000
_cell.length_b   1.000
_cell.length_c   1.000
_cell.angle_alpha   90.00
_cell.angle_beta   90.00
_cell.angle_gamma   90.00
#
_symmetry.space_group_name_H-M   'P 1'
#
loop_
_entity.id
_entity.type
_entity.pdbx_description
1 polymer ?
#
loop_
_entity_poly.entity_id
_entity_poly.type
_entity_poly.pdbx_seq_one_letter_code
_entity_poly.pdbx_strand_id
1 'polypeptide(L)'
;DYGFENADNLEGRLAVQAIASNKSRTIDVILPGERIMVNGRNLKYSAARGDSVTASWTDADGEQRTVRLEPEWGSGPAMDLGIPEALANLTAGTEVTFTFRLHVGAAEDAPEQVARRTVRVG
;
A
#
# COMPACT_ATOMS: atom_id res chain seq x y z
N ASP A 1 5.17 -16.58 26.85
CA ASP A 1 6.42 -16.00 26.53
C ASP A 1 6.60 -15.79 25.04
N TYR A 2 6.39 -16.81 24.29
CA TYR A 2 6.41 -16.69 22.84
C TYR A 2 5.36 -15.72 22.32
N GLY A 3 4.18 -15.72 22.93
CA GLY A 3 3.12 -14.79 22.53
C GLY A 3 3.53 -13.36 22.79
N PHE A 4 4.29 -13.14 23.81
CA PHE A 4 4.77 -11.84 24.18
C PHE A 4 5.80 -11.33 23.16
N GLU A 5 6.74 -12.15 22.80
CA GLU A 5 7.73 -11.80 21.78
C GLU A 5 7.07 -11.56 20.42
N ASN A 6 6.09 -12.39 20.09
CA ASN A 6 5.37 -12.22 18.83
C ASN A 6 4.59 -10.91 18.80
N ALA A 7 4.01 -10.51 19.93
CA ALA A 7 3.30 -9.24 20.00
C ALA A 7 4.25 -8.06 19.77
N ASP A 8 5.44 -8.09 20.36
CA ASP A 8 6.44 -7.05 20.15
C ASP A 8 6.87 -7.00 18.69
N ASN A 9 7.09 -8.16 18.08
CA ASN A 9 7.46 -8.23 16.68
C ASN A 9 6.36 -7.68 15.77
N LEU A 10 5.11 -7.98 16.09
CA LEU A 10 3.98 -7.48 15.30
C LEU A 10 3.84 -5.97 15.41
N GLU A 11 4.08 -5.42 16.61
CA GLU A 11 4.00 -3.98 16.80
C GLU A 11 5.05 -3.22 16.00
N GLY A 12 6.21 -3.81 15.83
CA GLY A 12 7.29 -3.19 15.07
C GLY A 12 7.29 -3.53 13.59
N ARG A 13 6.25 -4.16 13.07
CA ARG A 13 6.23 -4.59 11.69
C ARG A 13 5.24 -3.82 10.83
N LEU A 14 5.66 -3.56 9.60
CA LEU A 14 4.79 -3.05 8.56
C LEU A 14 3.81 -4.15 8.15
N ALA A 15 2.53 -3.82 8.15
CA ALA A 15 1.50 -4.75 7.71
C ALA A 15 0.43 -4.01 6.91
N VAL A 16 0.03 -4.58 5.79
CA VAL A 16 -1.06 -4.07 4.98
C VAL A 16 -2.20 -5.07 5.07
N GLN A 17 -3.30 -4.66 5.69
CA GLN A 17 -4.42 -5.55 5.99
C GLN A 17 -5.54 -5.42 4.97
N ALA A 18 -5.71 -4.27 4.38
CA ALA A 18 -6.76 -4.03 3.39
C ALA A 18 -6.44 -2.83 2.53
N ILE A 19 -6.81 -2.89 1.26
CA ILE A 19 -6.75 -1.76 0.35
C ILE A 19 -8.11 -1.68 -0.33
N ALA A 20 -8.71 -0.50 -0.37
CA ALA A 20 -10.02 -0.32 -0.99
C ALA A 20 -10.23 1.13 -1.42
N SER A 21 -11.12 1.33 -2.38
CA SER A 21 -11.59 2.66 -2.74
C SER A 21 -12.67 3.09 -1.74
N ASN A 22 -12.82 4.41 -1.54
CA ASN A 22 -13.78 4.95 -0.58
C ASN A 22 -15.21 4.46 -0.82
N LYS A 23 -15.61 4.32 -2.07
CA LYS A 23 -16.96 3.90 -2.40
C LYS A 23 -17.11 2.40 -2.58
N SER A 24 -16.01 1.67 -2.58
CA SER A 24 -16.04 0.23 -2.61
C SER A 24 -16.26 -0.28 -1.20
N ARG A 25 -17.14 -1.24 -1.04
CA ARG A 25 -17.35 -1.89 0.25
C ARG A 25 -16.67 -3.25 0.30
N THR A 26 -15.91 -3.56 -0.73
CA THR A 26 -15.23 -4.84 -0.85
C THR A 26 -13.73 -4.63 -0.63
N ILE A 27 -13.19 -5.36 0.34
CA ILE A 27 -11.76 -5.32 0.64
C ILE A 27 -10.98 -5.83 -0.57
N ASP A 28 -9.88 -5.14 -0.89
CA ASP A 28 -8.98 -5.49 -1.97
C ASP A 28 -9.61 -5.36 -3.36
N VAL A 29 -10.61 -4.50 -3.45
CA VAL A 29 -11.17 -4.07 -4.73
C VAL A 29 -11.05 -2.55 -4.82
N ILE A 30 -10.42 -2.08 -5.89
CA ILE A 30 -10.27 -0.65 -6.12
C ILE A 30 -11.10 -0.25 -7.34
N LEU A 31 -11.61 0.98 -7.31
CA LEU A 31 -12.40 1.54 -8.41
C LEU A 31 -11.60 2.64 -9.09
N PRO A 32 -11.43 2.59 -10.43
CA PRO A 32 -10.70 3.63 -11.14
C PRO A 32 -11.30 5.01 -10.91
N GLY A 33 -10.43 6.00 -10.72
CA GLY A 33 -10.89 7.37 -10.47
C GLY A 33 -11.35 7.64 -9.05
N GLU A 34 -11.29 6.66 -8.17
CA GLU A 34 -11.66 6.82 -6.77
C GLU A 34 -10.42 6.88 -5.89
N ARG A 35 -10.58 7.53 -4.74
CA ARG A 35 -9.51 7.60 -3.74
C ARG A 35 -9.25 6.20 -3.16
N ILE A 36 -7.98 5.88 -3.00
CA ILE A 36 -7.56 4.57 -2.48
C ILE A 36 -7.05 4.72 -1.05
N MET A 37 -7.62 3.95 -0.15
CA MET A 37 -7.23 3.92 1.25
C MET A 37 -6.61 2.58 1.59
N VAL A 38 -5.55 2.64 2.41
CA VAL A 38 -4.83 1.46 2.90
C VAL A 38 -5.03 1.40 4.41
N ASN A 39 -5.37 0.24 4.91
CA ASN A 39 -5.46 0.00 6.35
C ASN A 39 -4.44 -1.05 6.74
N GLY A 40 -3.83 -0.87 7.89
CA GLY A 40 -2.79 -1.80 8.35
C GLY A 40 -2.11 -1.32 9.61
N ARG A 41 -0.81 -1.54 9.68
CA ARG A 41 0.03 -1.15 10.81
C ARG A 41 1.33 -0.55 10.33
N ASN A 42 1.78 0.48 11.02
CA ASN A 42 3.05 1.14 10.75
C ASN A 42 3.12 1.73 9.34
N LEU A 43 2.01 2.32 8.91
CA LEU A 43 1.88 2.90 7.57
C LEU A 43 2.31 4.37 7.51
N LYS A 44 3.01 4.86 8.51
CA LYS A 44 3.50 6.23 8.50
C LYS A 44 4.48 6.40 7.33
N TYR A 45 4.18 7.37 6.49
CA TYR A 45 4.94 7.61 5.26
C TYR A 45 5.76 8.89 5.38
N SER A 46 7.02 8.82 4.98
CA SER A 46 7.89 10.00 4.90
C SER A 46 8.77 9.88 3.66
N ALA A 47 8.52 10.75 2.70
CA ALA A 47 9.36 10.81 1.49
C ALA A 47 10.81 11.16 1.83
N ALA A 48 11.03 11.97 2.86
CA ALA A 48 12.35 12.38 3.28
C ALA A 48 13.21 11.21 3.78
N ARG A 49 12.58 10.14 4.25
CA ARG A 49 13.29 8.93 4.69
C ARG A 49 13.55 7.95 3.55
N GLY A 50 13.08 8.27 2.35
CA GLY A 50 13.22 7.37 1.22
C GLY A 50 12.10 6.33 1.12
N ASP A 51 11.01 6.53 1.84
CA ASP A 51 9.85 5.64 1.75
C ASP A 51 9.23 5.71 0.35
N SER A 52 8.70 4.60 -0.13
CA SER A 52 8.07 4.57 -1.44
C SER A 52 6.89 3.61 -1.47
N VAL A 53 5.96 3.92 -2.36
CA VAL A 53 4.82 3.05 -2.67
C VAL A 53 4.74 2.94 -4.18
N THR A 54 4.66 1.70 -4.67
CA THR A 54 4.53 1.46 -6.11
C THR A 54 3.32 0.58 -6.37
N ALA A 55 2.77 0.70 -7.58
CA ALA A 55 1.72 -0.17 -8.06
C ALA A 55 2.20 -0.81 -9.36
N SER A 56 1.98 -2.11 -9.51
CA SER A 56 2.38 -2.82 -10.71
C SER A 56 1.26 -3.74 -11.19
N TRP A 57 1.18 -3.89 -12.51
CA TRP A 57 0.18 -4.74 -13.14
C TRP A 57 0.69 -5.15 -14.51
N THR A 58 0.02 -6.14 -15.11
CA THR A 58 0.28 -6.55 -16.47
C THR A 58 -0.80 -5.94 -17.36
N ASP A 59 -0.41 -5.19 -18.38
CA ASP A 59 -1.38 -4.53 -19.25
C ASP A 59 -1.95 -5.50 -20.31
N ALA A 60 -2.83 -4.97 -21.17
CA ALA A 60 -3.51 -5.78 -22.19
C ALA A 60 -2.54 -6.38 -23.20
N ASP A 61 -1.38 -5.77 -23.38
CA ASP A 61 -0.35 -6.25 -24.30
C ASP A 61 0.59 -7.28 -23.66
N GLY A 62 0.36 -7.61 -22.39
CA GLY A 62 1.20 -8.54 -21.66
C GLY A 62 2.45 -7.90 -21.06
N GLU A 63 2.57 -6.59 -21.11
CA GLU A 63 3.72 -5.89 -20.55
C GLU A 63 3.50 -5.55 -19.10
N GLN A 64 4.57 -5.73 -18.31
CA GLN A 64 4.57 -5.35 -16.90
C GLN A 64 4.69 -3.84 -16.76
N ARG A 65 3.75 -3.24 -16.06
CA ARG A 65 3.75 -1.81 -15.78
C ARG A 65 4.00 -1.59 -14.29
N THR A 66 4.79 -0.58 -13.96
CA THR A 66 5.05 -0.19 -12.58
C THR A 66 5.05 1.32 -12.50
N VAL A 67 4.31 1.86 -11.56
CA VAL A 67 4.29 3.30 -11.32
C VAL A 67 4.55 3.59 -9.86
N ARG A 68 5.20 4.71 -9.59
CA ARG A 68 5.40 5.20 -8.24
C ARG A 68 4.20 6.07 -7.86
N LEU A 69 3.67 5.84 -6.66
CA LEU A 69 2.57 6.63 -6.14
C LEU A 69 3.10 7.64 -5.12
N GLU A 70 2.37 8.74 -4.97
CA GLU A 70 2.67 9.77 -3.99
C GLU A 70 1.55 9.79 -2.96
N PRO A 71 1.70 9.10 -1.82
CA PRO A 71 0.66 9.13 -0.79
C PRO A 71 0.39 10.55 -0.32
N GLU A 72 -0.88 10.87 -0.09
CA GLU A 72 -1.23 12.17 0.46
C GLU A 72 -0.88 12.26 1.94
N TRP A 73 -1.04 11.16 2.65
CA TRP A 73 -0.59 11.05 4.03
C TRP A 73 -0.55 9.58 4.46
N GLY A 74 0.18 9.32 5.52
CA GLY A 74 0.21 8.02 6.15
C GLY A 74 0.38 8.17 7.65
N SER A 75 -0.32 7.34 8.39
CA SER A 75 -0.22 7.27 9.84
C SER A 75 -0.05 5.80 10.24
N GLY A 76 0.02 5.50 11.53
CA GLY A 76 0.16 4.10 11.96
C GLY A 76 -0.87 3.17 11.33
N PRO A 77 -2.18 3.44 11.47
CA PRO A 77 -3.21 2.50 11.02
C PRO A 77 -3.69 2.68 9.59
N ALA A 78 -3.31 3.77 8.90
CA ALA A 78 -3.89 4.06 7.59
C ALA A 78 -2.97 4.90 6.71
N MET A 79 -3.17 4.76 5.39
CA MET A 79 -2.47 5.58 4.41
C MET A 79 -3.44 5.94 3.31
N ASP A 80 -3.40 7.20 2.88
CA ASP A 80 -4.23 7.73 1.81
C ASP A 80 -3.37 7.85 0.55
N LEU A 81 -3.67 7.04 -0.45
CA LEU A 81 -2.93 7.07 -1.72
C LEU A 81 -3.49 8.08 -2.71
N GLY A 82 -4.52 8.82 -2.31
CA GLY A 82 -5.16 9.78 -3.19
C GLY A 82 -5.91 9.11 -4.33
N ILE A 83 -5.98 9.82 -5.45
CA ILE A 83 -6.63 9.31 -6.67
C ILE A 83 -5.54 9.18 -7.74
N PRO A 84 -4.89 8.01 -7.86
CA PRO A 84 -3.77 7.85 -8.78
C PRO A 84 -4.24 7.89 -10.24
N GLU A 85 -3.75 8.84 -11.01
CA GLU A 85 -4.09 8.95 -12.43
C GLU A 85 -3.68 7.72 -13.22
N ALA A 86 -2.54 7.14 -12.88
CA ALA A 86 -2.02 5.98 -13.60
C ALA A 86 -2.95 4.77 -13.53
N LEU A 87 -3.82 4.71 -12.52
CA LEU A 87 -4.74 3.60 -12.33
C LEU A 87 -6.15 3.92 -12.83
N ALA A 88 -6.39 5.14 -13.31
CA ALA A 88 -7.74 5.61 -13.63
C ALA A 88 -8.39 4.88 -14.80
N ASN A 89 -7.59 4.31 -15.69
CA ASN A 89 -8.11 3.69 -16.92
C ASN A 89 -7.93 2.18 -16.95
N LEU A 90 -7.64 1.57 -15.81
CA LEU A 90 -7.46 0.13 -15.77
C LEU A 90 -8.79 -0.59 -15.95
N THR A 91 -8.73 -1.70 -16.68
CA THR A 91 -9.91 -2.52 -16.96
C THR A 91 -10.33 -3.31 -15.73
N ALA A 92 -11.63 -3.45 -15.51
CA ALA A 92 -12.17 -4.29 -14.45
C ALA A 92 -11.59 -5.71 -14.55
N GLY A 93 -11.20 -6.27 -13.42
CA GLY A 93 -10.55 -7.57 -13.35
C GLY A 93 -9.03 -7.53 -13.35
N THR A 94 -8.42 -6.39 -13.67
CA THR A 94 -6.96 -6.26 -13.63
C THR A 94 -6.48 -6.43 -12.19
N GLU A 95 -5.45 -7.25 -12.00
CA GLU A 95 -4.81 -7.38 -10.70
C GLU A 95 -3.69 -6.38 -10.57
N VAL A 96 -3.67 -5.64 -9.48
CA VAL A 96 -2.67 -4.62 -9.19
C VAL A 96 -1.98 -4.98 -7.88
N THR A 97 -0.66 -5.06 -7.91
CA THR A 97 0.12 -5.33 -6.70
C THR A 97 0.72 -4.03 -6.21
N PHE A 98 0.38 -3.67 -4.98
CA PHE A 98 0.97 -2.52 -4.31
C PHE A 98 2.15 -2.99 -3.48
N THR A 99 3.27 -2.30 -3.62
CA THR A 99 4.48 -2.59 -2.85
C THR A 99 4.79 -1.36 -2.00
N PHE A 100 4.89 -1.58 -0.70
CA PHE A 100 5.18 -0.54 0.27
C PHE A 100 6.58 -0.78 0.81
N ARG A 101 7.45 0.22 0.69
CA ARG A 101 8.80 0.18 1.25
C ARG A 101 8.92 1.33 2.22
N LEU A 102 8.77 1.02 3.50
CA LEU A 102 8.69 2.02 4.54
C LEU A 102 9.74 1.76 5.62
N HIS A 103 10.28 2.84 6.17
CA HIS A 103 11.19 2.76 7.30
C HIS A 103 10.36 2.85 8.57
N VAL A 104 10.26 1.73 9.29
CA VAL A 104 9.39 1.63 10.46
C VAL A 104 10.22 1.87 11.71
N GLY A 105 9.75 2.80 12.55
CA GLY A 105 10.42 3.13 13.80
C GLY A 105 10.88 4.58 13.83
N ALA A 106 11.17 5.07 15.03
CA ALA A 106 11.56 6.47 15.23
C ALA A 106 13.04 6.73 14.93
N ALA A 107 13.89 5.72 14.92
CA ALA A 107 15.32 5.89 14.67
C ALA A 107 15.58 6.29 13.22
N GLU A 108 16.54 7.21 13.02
CA GLU A 108 16.88 7.65 11.69
C GLU A 108 17.39 6.52 10.80
N ASP A 109 18.04 5.54 11.38
CA ASP A 109 18.62 4.40 10.67
C ASP A 109 17.71 3.16 10.73
N ALA A 110 16.42 3.35 11.03
CA ALA A 110 15.49 2.23 11.06
C ALA A 110 15.51 1.51 9.70
N PRO A 111 15.55 0.17 9.70
CA PRO A 111 15.62 -0.56 8.44
C PRO A 111 14.35 -0.45 7.64
N GLU A 112 14.49 -0.51 6.33
CA GLU A 112 13.35 -0.53 5.43
C GLU A 112 12.63 -1.88 5.55
N GLN A 113 11.31 -1.81 5.63
CA GLN A 113 10.47 -2.99 5.58
C GLN A 113 9.64 -2.96 4.30
N VAL A 114 9.32 -4.13 3.78
CA VAL A 114 8.58 -4.25 2.52
C VAL A 114 7.32 -5.06 2.77
N ALA A 115 6.19 -4.53 2.32
CA ALA A 115 4.92 -5.24 2.32
C ALA A 115 4.30 -5.15 0.94
N ARG A 116 3.64 -6.22 0.52
CA ARG A 116 2.94 -6.26 -0.77
C ARG A 116 1.53 -6.74 -0.57
N ARG A 117 0.62 -6.20 -1.40
CA ARG A 117 -0.75 -6.68 -1.40
C ARG A 117 -1.32 -6.54 -2.80
N THR A 118 -1.95 -7.60 -3.27
CA THR A 118 -2.57 -7.61 -4.59
C THR A 118 -4.06 -7.37 -4.44
N VAL A 119 -4.57 -6.45 -5.25
CA VAL A 119 -5.98 -6.10 -5.29
C VAL A 119 -6.50 -6.27 -6.71
N ARG A 120 -7.80 -6.15 -6.88
CA ARG A 120 -8.44 -6.24 -8.19
C ARG A 120 -9.18 -4.95 -8.50
N VAL A 121 -9.16 -4.57 -9.77
CA VAL A 121 -9.96 -3.45 -10.26
C VAL A 121 -11.40 -3.94 -10.43
N GLY A 122 -12.31 -3.24 -9.79
CA GLY A 122 -13.74 -3.56 -9.84
C GLY A 122 -14.49 -2.93 -10.99
#